data_e701f7b914d52c196e8cfef1ddd42334
#
_entry.id   e701f7b914d52c196e8cfef1ddd42334
#
_cell.length_a   1.000
_cell.length_b   1.000
_cell.length_c   1.000
_cell.angle_alpha   90.00
_cell.angle_beta   90.00
_cell.angle_gamma   90.00
#
_symmetry.space_group_name_H-M   'P 1'
#
loop_
_entity.id
_entity.type
_entity.pdbx_description
1 polymer ?
#
loop_
_entity_poly.entity_id
_entity_poly.type
_entity_poly.pdbx_seq_one_letter_code
_entity_poly.pdbx_strand_id
1 'polypeptide(L)'
;MSVGSGHVLALSGGVGGAKLATGLATVLPPERLTIVVNTGDDFEHLGLTICPDIDSVVYSLAGLNDLARGWGVADESWQAMAMLRRLGEADWFNLGD
;
A
#
# COMPACT_ATOMS: atom_id res chain seq x y z
N MET A 1 -3.00 28.90 0.13
CA MET A 1 -1.65 28.78 -0.46
C MET A 1 -1.77 28.22 -1.86
N SER A 2 -1.09 28.81 -2.81
CA SER A 2 -1.05 28.30 -4.18
C SER A 2 0.08 27.24 -4.30
N VAL A 3 -0.22 26.11 -4.94
CA VAL A 3 0.79 25.07 -5.20
C VAL A 3 1.45 25.22 -6.58
N GLY A 4 1.20 26.35 -7.26
CA GLY A 4 1.74 26.61 -8.58
C GLY A 4 1.05 25.78 -9.67
N SER A 5 1.63 25.78 -10.87
CA SER A 5 1.06 25.16 -12.06
C SER A 5 1.88 23.96 -12.59
N GLY A 6 3.00 23.65 -11.96
CA GLY A 6 3.90 22.57 -12.39
C GLY A 6 3.40 21.19 -12.03
N HIS A 7 4.01 20.19 -12.67
CA HIS A 7 3.81 18.79 -12.33
C HIS A 7 4.68 18.42 -11.12
N VAL A 8 4.15 17.63 -10.18
CA VAL A 8 4.86 17.17 -8.99
C VAL A 8 5.14 15.68 -9.13
N LEU A 9 6.41 15.31 -8.97
CA LEU A 9 6.85 13.92 -8.88
C LEU A 9 7.25 13.63 -7.44
N ALA A 10 6.56 12.69 -6.81
CA ALA A 10 6.85 12.27 -5.44
C ALA A 10 7.51 10.89 -5.43
N LEU A 11 8.65 10.78 -4.76
CA LEU A 11 9.29 9.49 -4.51
C LEU A 11 8.80 8.99 -3.15
N SER A 12 8.22 7.80 -3.12
CA SER A 12 7.51 7.30 -1.95
C SER A 12 7.99 5.90 -1.59
N GLY A 13 8.06 5.62 -0.30
CA GLY A 13 8.27 4.29 0.22
C GLY A 13 7.33 4.05 1.40
N GLY A 14 6.91 2.82 1.59
CA GLY A 14 6.20 2.35 2.77
C GLY A 14 5.04 3.19 3.29
N VAL A 15 4.78 3.04 4.58
CA VAL A 15 3.63 3.67 5.28
C VAL A 15 3.80 5.20 5.35
N GLY A 16 5.01 5.69 5.64
CA GLY A 16 5.27 7.13 5.69
C GLY A 16 5.09 7.80 4.34
N GLY A 17 5.56 7.14 3.28
CA GLY A 17 5.38 7.62 1.91
C GLY A 17 3.92 7.62 1.49
N ALA A 18 3.13 6.66 1.94
CA ALA A 18 1.70 6.62 1.68
C ALA A 18 0.97 7.82 2.31
N LYS A 19 1.38 8.25 3.50
CA LYS A 19 0.83 9.46 4.14
C LYS A 19 1.15 10.73 3.35
N LEU A 20 2.38 10.85 2.87
CA LEU A 20 2.77 11.97 2.02
C LEU A 20 1.97 11.98 0.72
N ALA A 21 1.84 10.82 0.07
CA ALA A 21 1.07 10.68 -1.16
C ALA A 21 -0.39 11.11 -0.97
N THR A 22 -1.02 10.68 0.12
CA THR A 22 -2.40 11.06 0.45
C THR A 22 -2.52 12.57 0.66
N GLY A 23 -1.58 13.17 1.39
CA GLY A 23 -1.55 14.62 1.60
C GLY A 23 -1.42 15.39 0.29
N LEU A 24 -0.50 14.98 -0.59
CA LEU A 24 -0.33 15.61 -1.90
C LEU A 24 -1.58 15.46 -2.77
N ALA A 25 -2.24 14.31 -2.73
CA ALA A 25 -3.45 14.06 -3.50
C ALA A 25 -4.64 14.93 -3.06
N THR A 26 -4.63 15.46 -1.85
CA THR A 26 -5.67 16.38 -1.39
C THR A 26 -5.50 17.79 -1.94
N VAL A 27 -4.28 18.21 -2.31
CA VAL A 27 -3.99 19.58 -2.76
C VAL A 27 -3.65 19.67 -4.24
N LEU A 28 -3.39 18.55 -4.91
CA LEU A 28 -3.05 18.50 -6.32
C LEU A 28 -4.07 17.67 -7.11
N PRO A 29 -4.46 18.11 -8.31
CA PRO A 29 -5.28 17.27 -9.18
C PRO A 29 -4.45 16.08 -9.71
N PRO A 30 -5.10 14.94 -10.06
CA PRO A 30 -4.38 13.73 -10.50
C PRO A 30 -3.44 13.96 -11.67
N GLU A 31 -3.80 14.79 -12.61
CA GLU A 31 -2.98 15.08 -13.81
C GLU A 31 -1.70 15.86 -13.50
N ARG A 32 -1.55 16.37 -12.29
CA ARG A 32 -0.35 17.11 -11.85
C ARG A 32 0.50 16.34 -10.86
N LEU A 33 0.11 15.13 -10.50
CA LEU A 33 0.79 14.34 -9.48
C LEU A 33 1.18 12.97 -10.03
N THR A 34 2.46 12.64 -9.91
CA THR A 34 2.98 11.30 -10.18
C THR A 34 3.69 10.80 -8.94
N ILE A 35 3.37 9.60 -8.51
CA ILE A 35 3.98 8.97 -7.34
C ILE A 35 4.77 7.74 -7.81
N VAL A 36 6.07 7.75 -7.58
CA VAL A 36 6.95 6.61 -7.87
C VAL A 36 7.26 5.91 -6.55
N VAL A 37 6.85 4.67 -6.44
CA VAL A 37 6.92 3.90 -5.19
C VAL A 37 8.10 2.95 -5.22
N ASN A 38 8.79 2.83 -4.09
CA ASN A 38 9.91 1.92 -3.91
C ASN A 38 9.48 0.46 -4.09
N THR A 39 10.35 -0.34 -4.70
CA THR A 39 10.15 -1.79 -4.90
C THR A 39 11.17 -2.62 -4.11
N GLY A 40 11.97 -1.99 -3.24
CA GLY A 40 13.05 -2.65 -2.51
C GLY A 40 12.59 -3.77 -1.58
N ASP A 41 11.36 -3.69 -1.09
CA ASP A 41 10.77 -4.70 -0.21
C ASP A 41 9.89 -5.73 -0.94
N ASP A 42 9.86 -5.69 -2.25
CA ASP A 42 9.11 -6.67 -3.04
C ASP A 42 9.70 -8.07 -2.86
N PHE A 43 8.83 -9.06 -2.77
CA PHE A 43 9.25 -10.46 -2.64
C PHE A 43 8.18 -11.40 -3.20
N GLU A 44 8.55 -12.67 -3.37
CA GLU A 44 7.61 -13.71 -3.76
C GLU A 44 7.20 -14.54 -2.55
N HIS A 45 5.92 -14.87 -2.48
CA HIS A 45 5.35 -15.68 -1.41
C HIS A 45 4.20 -16.51 -1.95
N LEU A 46 4.27 -17.82 -1.77
CA LEU A 46 3.28 -18.79 -2.26
C LEU A 46 2.98 -18.62 -3.76
N GLY A 47 4.01 -18.32 -4.55
CA GLY A 47 3.88 -18.11 -6.00
C GLY A 47 3.31 -16.76 -6.41
N LEU A 48 3.13 -15.85 -5.46
CA LEU A 48 2.61 -14.49 -5.71
C LEU A 48 3.71 -13.47 -5.51
N THR A 49 3.71 -12.45 -6.35
CA THR A 49 4.57 -11.28 -6.15
C THR A 49 3.89 -10.34 -5.16
N ILE A 50 4.57 -10.05 -4.06
CA ILE A 50 4.09 -9.16 -3.01
C ILE A 50 4.85 -7.85 -3.11
N CYS A 51 4.11 -6.73 -3.20
CA CYS A 51 4.66 -5.38 -3.34
C CYS A 51 4.16 -4.51 -2.18
N PRO A 52 4.76 -4.62 -0.97
CA PRO A 52 4.21 -3.97 0.23
C PRO A 52 4.12 -2.46 0.13
N ASP A 53 5.13 -1.82 -0.45
CA ASP A 53 5.16 -0.36 -0.55
C ASP A 53 4.10 0.16 -1.52
N ILE A 54 3.98 -0.47 -2.68
CA ILE A 54 2.96 -0.12 -3.68
C ILE A 54 1.57 -0.33 -3.08
N ASP A 55 1.34 -1.45 -2.41
CA ASP A 55 0.07 -1.76 -1.79
C ASP A 55 -0.31 -0.72 -0.73
N SER A 56 0.65 -0.33 0.12
CA SER A 56 0.41 0.69 1.15
C SER A 56 -0.04 2.01 0.55
N VAL A 57 0.60 2.47 -0.53
CA VAL A 57 0.24 3.71 -1.21
C VAL A 57 -1.12 3.59 -1.88
N VAL A 58 -1.37 2.49 -2.59
CA VAL A 58 -2.65 2.27 -3.29
C VAL A 58 -3.81 2.20 -2.29
N TYR A 59 -3.66 1.46 -1.19
CA TYR A 59 -4.71 1.35 -0.18
C TYR A 59 -5.00 2.71 0.46
N SER A 60 -3.97 3.48 0.78
CA SER A 60 -4.13 4.82 1.38
C SER A 60 -4.85 5.78 0.44
N LEU A 61 -4.46 5.82 -0.82
CA LEU A 61 -5.09 6.70 -1.82
C LEU A 61 -6.54 6.30 -2.09
N ALA A 62 -6.85 5.01 -2.04
CA ALA A 62 -8.20 4.49 -2.24
C ALA A 62 -9.09 4.60 -1.00
N GLY A 63 -8.53 4.97 0.16
CA GLY A 63 -9.27 5.02 1.42
C GLY A 63 -9.60 3.66 2.00
N LEU A 64 -8.84 2.62 1.63
CA LEU A 64 -9.08 1.23 2.04
C LEU A 64 -8.15 0.76 3.16
N ASN A 65 -7.16 1.54 3.54
CA ASN A 65 -6.17 1.16 4.53
C ASN A 65 -6.76 1.04 5.93
N ASP A 66 -6.22 0.10 6.70
CA ASP A 66 -6.60 -0.10 8.11
C ASP A 66 -5.82 0.89 8.99
N LEU A 67 -6.50 1.92 9.47
CA LEU A 67 -5.88 2.96 10.29
C LEU A 67 -5.54 2.46 11.71
N ALA A 68 -6.35 1.55 12.25
CA ALA A 68 -6.14 1.03 13.60
C ALA A 68 -4.94 0.09 13.66
N ARG A 69 -4.82 -0.81 12.69
CA ARG A 69 -3.71 -1.75 12.61
C ARG A 69 -2.43 -1.11 12.05
N GLY A 70 -2.58 -0.09 11.21
CA GLY A 70 -1.47 0.63 10.59
C GLY A 70 -0.94 0.01 9.30
N TRP A 71 -1.53 -1.08 8.83
CA TRP A 71 -1.15 -1.74 7.58
C TRP A 71 -2.32 -2.54 7.01
N GLY A 72 -2.24 -2.85 5.73
CA GLY A 72 -3.24 -3.68 5.05
C GLY A 72 -4.56 -2.98 4.80
N VAL A 73 -5.54 -3.77 4.41
CA VAL A 73 -6.88 -3.32 4.06
C VAL A 73 -7.78 -3.38 5.29
N ALA A 74 -8.59 -2.34 5.51
CA ALA A 74 -9.57 -2.32 6.59
C ALA A 74 -10.63 -3.42 6.36
N ASP A 75 -11.12 -4.01 7.46
CA ASP A 75 -12.14 -5.06 7.43
C ASP A 75 -11.71 -6.30 6.64
N GLU A 76 -10.42 -6.58 6.65
CA GLU A 76 -9.83 -7.73 5.96
C GLU A 76 -10.30 -9.05 6.58
N SER A 77 -10.40 -10.09 5.75
CA SER A 77 -10.62 -11.44 6.21
C SER A 77 -9.37 -12.31 5.99
N TRP A 78 -9.27 -13.41 6.75
CA TRP A 78 -8.07 -14.25 6.82
C TRP A 78 -8.40 -15.73 6.61
N GLN A 79 -9.43 -16.03 5.83
CA GLN A 79 -9.89 -17.39 5.63
C GLN A 79 -8.86 -18.24 4.89
N ALA A 80 -8.23 -17.67 3.85
CA ALA A 80 -7.18 -18.37 3.10
C ALA A 80 -5.98 -18.66 3.99
N MET A 81 -5.52 -17.71 4.82
CA MET A 81 -4.42 -17.92 5.74
C MET A 81 -4.74 -18.99 6.78
N ALA A 82 -5.96 -19.01 7.29
CA ALA A 82 -6.40 -20.04 8.24
C ALA A 82 -6.33 -21.44 7.61
N MET A 83 -6.74 -21.58 6.35
CA MET A 83 -6.67 -22.84 5.64
C MET A 83 -5.20 -23.25 5.37
N LEU A 84 -4.36 -22.31 4.96
CA LEU A 84 -2.94 -22.59 4.72
C LEU A 84 -2.25 -23.09 5.98
N ARG A 85 -2.54 -22.52 7.14
CA ARG A 85 -2.01 -23.01 8.42
C ARG A 85 -2.45 -24.45 8.71
N ARG A 86 -3.71 -24.75 8.46
CA ARG A 86 -4.25 -26.12 8.65
C ARG A 86 -3.58 -27.13 7.71
N LEU A 87 -3.18 -26.70 6.52
CA LEU A 87 -2.50 -27.54 5.53
C LEU A 87 -0.98 -27.61 5.76
N GLY A 88 -0.45 -26.88 6.73
CA GLY A 88 0.97 -26.89 7.05
C GLY A 88 1.83 -26.05 6.13
N GLU A 89 1.24 -25.13 5.39
CA GLU A 89 1.99 -24.22 4.52
C GLU A 89 2.64 -23.07 5.30
N ALA A 90 3.51 -22.32 4.62
CA ALA A 90 4.17 -21.17 5.22
C ALA A 90 3.15 -20.12 5.67
N ASP A 91 3.23 -19.69 6.92
CA ASP A 91 2.28 -18.77 7.54
C ASP A 91 2.94 -17.56 8.21
N TRP A 92 4.24 -17.34 7.95
CA TRP A 92 4.99 -16.24 8.56
C TRP A 92 4.57 -14.85 8.08
N PHE A 93 3.96 -14.76 6.91
CA PHE A 93 3.48 -13.52 6.33
C PHE A 93 1.96 -13.55 6.22
N ASN A 94 1.28 -12.57 6.79
CA ASN A 94 -0.17 -12.47 6.76
C ASN A 94 -0.64 -11.79 5.48
N LEU A 95 -1.23 -12.59 4.60
CA LEU A 95 -1.83 -12.12 3.35
C LEU A 95 -3.34 -12.22 3.47
N GLY A 96 -4.02 -11.10 3.34
CA GLY A 96 -5.48 -11.05 3.40
C GLY A 96 -6.12 -11.63 2.15
N ASP A 97 -7.37 -12.02 2.30
CA ASP A 97 -8.16 -12.54 1.19
C ASP A 97 -8.44 -11.48 0.14
#